data_c32ea2cd56a30543b66928fe99a4fca7
#
_entry.id   c32ea2cd56a30543b66928fe99a4fca7
#
_cell.length_a   1.000
_cell.length_b   1.000
_cell.length_c   1.000
_cell.angle_alpha   90.00
_cell.angle_beta   90.00
_cell.angle_gamma   90.00
#
_symmetry.space_group_name_H-M   'P 1'
#
loop_
_entity.id
_entity.type
_entity.pdbx_description
1 polymer ?
#
loop_
_entity_poly.entity_id
_entity_poly.type
_entity_poly.pdbx_seq_one_letter_code
_entity_poly.pdbx_strand_id
1 'polypeptide(L)'
;MRRLSFAAATAASMMASPSAAQRVPGRDLLQYPIGTLAEAPALATQSGDGFQNPAAIRLGDSTRFRGTAVALNTGTDRGVSAQLAAFAVRLPQRMTVGLSAARASINGIGRTSTDPQPIGRDIPYSTFVVSLTGAQQSLQHVTSGVSVRYRTGEVDGLRRSTFGLDGGVLAERILGYDARVGVSSFMWGPGAGDSDDASFSGAFDARVVGPDSIRQARVGYSYTFEDGSSATHYLFTSGRYSRWIGRAGIARTTAFGHGDTALRLALGVRYARYTVGLSREESAGGFDPTYQFVLSGVFR
;
A
#
# COMPACT_ATOMS: atom_id res chain seq x y z
N MET A 1 -30.89 4.62 22.41
CA MET A 1 -30.52 5.00 21.03
C MET A 1 -30.17 6.48 21.01
N ARG A 2 -28.90 6.84 21.17
CA ARG A 2 -28.40 8.23 21.05
C ARG A 2 -27.76 8.39 19.70
N ARG A 3 -28.30 9.27 18.90
CA ARG A 3 -27.82 9.65 17.57
C ARG A 3 -26.48 10.38 17.74
N LEU A 4 -25.40 9.76 17.29
CA LEU A 4 -24.14 10.49 17.02
C LEU A 4 -24.33 11.26 15.72
N SER A 5 -24.66 12.53 15.86
CA SER A 5 -24.69 13.48 14.75
C SER A 5 -23.24 13.76 14.34
N PHE A 6 -22.90 13.42 13.12
CA PHE A 6 -21.60 13.60 12.52
C PHE A 6 -21.32 15.10 12.32
N ALA A 7 -20.41 15.64 13.09
CA ALA A 7 -19.77 16.94 12.86
C ALA A 7 -18.66 16.85 11.78
N ALA A 8 -18.91 16.11 10.72
CA ALA A 8 -17.96 15.93 9.60
C ALA A 8 -18.15 16.95 8.46
N ALA A 9 -19.17 17.80 8.53
CA ALA A 9 -19.50 18.72 7.44
C ALA A 9 -18.71 20.03 7.43
N THR A 10 -17.99 20.37 8.49
CA THR A 10 -17.37 21.71 8.63
C THR A 10 -15.89 21.74 8.22
N ALA A 11 -15.25 20.61 7.99
CA ALA A 11 -13.84 20.55 7.54
C ALA A 11 -13.67 20.65 6.01
N ALA A 12 -14.75 20.55 5.24
CA ALA A 12 -14.69 20.51 3.78
C ALA A 12 -14.63 21.91 3.11
N SER A 13 -14.88 22.99 3.85
CA SER A 13 -15.00 24.33 3.26
C SER A 13 -13.73 25.17 3.24
N MET A 14 -12.59 24.65 3.75
CA MET A 14 -11.33 25.42 3.78
C MET A 14 -10.35 25.09 2.65
N MET A 15 -10.73 24.32 1.63
CA MET A 15 -9.80 23.86 0.58
C MET A 15 -10.07 24.43 -0.81
N ALA A 16 -10.62 25.62 -0.92
CA ALA A 16 -10.83 26.22 -2.23
C ALA A 16 -9.88 27.39 -2.49
N SER A 17 -8.66 27.10 -2.90
CA SER A 17 -7.86 28.00 -3.73
C SER A 17 -7.46 27.24 -4.98
N PRO A 18 -7.98 27.55 -6.17
CA PRO A 18 -7.49 26.98 -7.41
C PRO A 18 -6.17 27.67 -7.79
N SER A 19 -5.08 27.34 -7.12
CA SER A 19 -3.76 27.52 -7.70
C SER A 19 -3.64 26.45 -8.78
N ALA A 20 -3.24 26.81 -10.02
CA ALA A 20 -2.95 25.88 -11.10
C ALA A 20 -2.13 24.71 -10.53
N ALA A 21 -2.79 23.59 -10.36
CA ALA A 21 -2.30 22.50 -9.51
C ALA A 21 -1.19 21.76 -10.26
N GLN A 22 0.03 22.19 -10.04
CA GLN A 22 1.18 21.41 -10.51
C GLN A 22 1.29 20.18 -9.63
N ARG A 23 1.43 19.00 -10.25
CA ARG A 23 1.56 17.70 -9.58
C ARG A 23 2.62 17.72 -8.48
N VAL A 24 2.34 17.07 -7.35
CA VAL A 24 3.31 16.88 -6.27
C VAL A 24 4.27 15.78 -6.69
N PRO A 25 5.60 16.02 -6.75
CA PRO A 25 6.56 15.03 -7.23
C PRO A 25 6.57 13.75 -6.41
N GLY A 26 7.09 12.65 -7.01
CA GLY A 26 7.40 11.40 -6.32
C GLY A 26 6.21 10.50 -6.03
N ARG A 27 5.05 10.74 -6.63
CA ARG A 27 3.91 9.82 -6.48
C ARG A 27 4.18 8.46 -7.11
N ASP A 28 4.83 8.43 -8.24
CA ASP A 28 5.26 7.25 -8.96
C ASP A 28 6.12 6.31 -8.10
N LEU A 29 6.90 6.85 -7.17
CA LEU A 29 7.68 6.06 -6.20
C LEU A 29 6.79 5.26 -5.23
N LEU A 30 5.54 5.65 -5.05
CA LEU A 30 4.57 5.00 -4.17
C LEU A 30 3.70 3.97 -4.90
N GLN A 31 3.82 3.84 -6.22
CA GLN A 31 3.17 2.80 -7.01
C GLN A 31 3.74 1.41 -6.69
N TYR A 32 4.98 1.33 -6.25
CA TYR A 32 5.53 0.09 -5.69
C TYR A 32 4.70 -0.34 -4.48
N PRO A 33 4.22 -1.59 -4.42
CA PRO A 33 3.34 -2.05 -3.35
C PRO A 33 4.09 -2.22 -2.02
N ILE A 34 4.47 -1.07 -1.44
CA ILE A 34 5.24 -1.03 -0.19
C ILE A 34 4.43 -1.67 0.94
N GLY A 35 5.03 -2.59 1.66
CA GLY A 35 4.43 -3.24 2.82
C GLY A 35 3.50 -4.40 2.51
N THR A 36 3.32 -4.82 1.27
CA THR A 36 2.36 -5.89 0.94
C THR A 36 2.94 -7.30 0.99
N LEU A 37 4.26 -7.48 0.93
CA LEU A 37 4.89 -8.80 0.79
C LEU A 37 4.27 -9.63 -0.33
N ALA A 38 4.12 -9.07 -1.52
CA ALA A 38 3.45 -9.69 -2.67
C ALA A 38 1.97 -10.09 -2.42
N GLU A 39 1.30 -9.53 -1.42
CA GLU A 39 -0.15 -9.59 -1.30
C GLU A 39 -0.79 -8.50 -2.18
N ALA A 40 -1.99 -8.76 -2.71
CA ALA A 40 -2.73 -7.75 -3.46
C ALA A 40 -3.01 -6.51 -2.57
N PRO A 41 -2.81 -5.27 -3.05
CA PRO A 41 -2.94 -4.06 -2.23
C PRO A 41 -4.27 -3.97 -1.48
N ALA A 42 -5.39 -4.28 -2.13
CA ALA A 42 -6.72 -4.23 -1.51
C ALA A 42 -6.96 -5.33 -0.43
N LEU A 43 -6.15 -6.39 -0.40
CA LEU A 43 -6.21 -7.49 0.58
C LEU A 43 -5.06 -7.49 1.59
N ALA A 44 -4.13 -6.55 1.50
CA ALA A 44 -2.90 -6.53 2.30
C ALA A 44 -3.20 -6.31 3.79
N THR A 45 -3.25 -7.40 4.55
CA THR A 45 -3.61 -7.40 5.98
C THR A 45 -2.44 -7.60 6.92
N GLN A 46 -1.28 -8.02 6.43
CA GLN A 46 -0.15 -8.46 7.26
C GLN A 46 0.99 -7.45 7.34
N SER A 47 1.05 -6.53 6.42
CA SER A 47 2.15 -5.59 6.34
C SER A 47 1.67 -4.21 5.91
N GLY A 48 2.34 -3.17 6.40
CA GLY A 48 1.98 -1.80 6.06
C GLY A 48 0.77 -1.22 6.79
N ASP A 49 0.12 -1.99 7.67
CA ASP A 49 -0.91 -1.54 8.62
C ASP A 49 -1.91 -0.52 8.04
N GLY A 50 -2.57 -0.89 6.95
CA GLY A 50 -3.57 -0.04 6.32
C GLY A 50 -3.00 0.97 5.32
N PHE A 51 -1.71 0.97 5.04
CA PHE A 51 -1.10 1.91 4.09
C PHE A 51 -1.68 1.78 2.67
N GLN A 52 -1.98 0.56 2.21
CA GLN A 52 -2.58 0.31 0.88
C GLN A 52 -4.12 0.21 0.94
N ASN A 53 -4.67 -0.34 2.02
CA ASN A 53 -6.11 -0.44 2.24
C ASN A 53 -6.42 -0.05 3.69
N PRO A 54 -7.10 1.07 3.94
CA PRO A 54 -7.44 1.50 5.31
C PRO A 54 -8.21 0.46 6.11
N ALA A 55 -9.06 -0.37 5.49
CA ALA A 55 -9.79 -1.42 6.18
C ALA A 55 -8.89 -2.56 6.71
N ALA A 56 -7.71 -2.75 6.11
CA ALA A 56 -6.78 -3.82 6.47
C ALA A 56 -6.01 -3.57 7.79
N ILE A 57 -6.10 -2.37 8.36
CA ILE A 57 -5.47 -2.05 9.65
C ILE A 57 -6.10 -2.80 10.83
N ARG A 58 -7.31 -3.34 10.66
CA ARG A 58 -8.05 -4.02 11.71
C ARG A 58 -7.17 -5.01 12.50
N LEU A 59 -7.24 -4.89 13.81
CA LEU A 59 -6.62 -5.81 14.76
C LEU A 59 -7.64 -6.85 15.26
N GLY A 60 -7.20 -8.10 15.37
CA GLY A 60 -8.01 -9.18 15.94
C GLY A 60 -8.30 -8.98 17.44
N ASP A 61 -9.25 -9.74 17.98
CA ASP A 61 -9.75 -9.56 19.35
C ASP A 61 -8.69 -9.76 20.44
N SER A 62 -7.68 -10.56 20.18
CA SER A 62 -6.57 -10.82 21.09
C SER A 62 -5.39 -9.85 20.92
N THR A 63 -5.45 -8.91 19.98
CA THR A 63 -4.35 -7.99 19.65
C THR A 63 -4.72 -6.58 20.10
N ARG A 64 -3.90 -5.97 20.95
CA ARG A 64 -4.06 -4.60 21.39
C ARG A 64 -3.37 -3.61 20.47
N PHE A 65 -2.15 -3.92 20.04
CA PHE A 65 -1.42 -3.10 19.10
C PHE A 65 -0.50 -3.91 18.19
N ARG A 66 -0.15 -3.32 17.05
CA ARG A 66 0.77 -3.86 16.04
C ARG A 66 1.72 -2.76 15.59
N GLY A 67 2.98 -3.12 15.41
CA GLY A 67 3.99 -2.27 14.78
C GLY A 67 4.56 -2.96 13.55
N THR A 68 4.84 -2.21 12.50
CA THR A 68 5.42 -2.73 11.25
C THR A 68 6.49 -1.78 10.73
N ALA A 69 7.60 -2.34 10.30
CA ALA A 69 8.66 -1.65 9.59
C ALA A 69 8.92 -2.35 8.25
N VAL A 70 9.10 -1.56 7.20
CA VAL A 70 9.36 -2.05 5.84
C VAL A 70 10.53 -1.28 5.26
N ALA A 71 11.41 -1.99 4.58
CA ALA A 71 12.44 -1.42 3.72
C ALA A 71 12.31 -2.04 2.32
N LEU A 72 12.36 -1.20 1.29
CA LEU A 72 12.31 -1.58 -0.11
C LEU A 72 13.53 -0.98 -0.82
N ASN A 73 14.17 -1.76 -1.68
CA ASN A 73 15.29 -1.32 -2.49
C ASN A 73 15.28 -2.04 -3.85
N THR A 74 15.54 -1.32 -4.92
CA THR A 74 15.95 -1.89 -6.20
C THR A 74 17.47 -2.12 -6.15
N GLY A 75 17.94 -3.27 -6.59
CA GLY A 75 19.31 -3.77 -6.34
C GLY A 75 20.49 -2.94 -6.82
N THR A 76 20.29 -1.70 -7.31
CA THR A 76 21.32 -0.81 -7.83
C THR A 76 21.45 0.48 -7.02
N ASP A 77 22.62 1.10 -7.05
CA ASP A 77 22.90 2.41 -6.45
C ASP A 77 22.06 3.55 -7.07
N ARG A 78 21.52 3.33 -8.26
CA ARG A 78 20.68 4.28 -9.01
C ARG A 78 19.20 3.89 -9.02
N GLY A 79 18.77 3.21 -7.99
CA GLY A 79 17.41 2.67 -7.93
C GLY A 79 16.50 3.38 -6.94
N VAL A 80 15.27 2.88 -6.87
CA VAL A 80 14.28 3.29 -5.89
C VAL A 80 14.61 2.69 -4.53
N SER A 81 14.61 3.52 -3.51
CA SER A 81 14.61 3.07 -2.12
C SER A 81 13.37 3.59 -1.41
N ALA A 82 12.74 2.76 -0.56
CA ALA A 82 11.62 3.20 0.23
C ALA A 82 11.62 2.58 1.63
N GLN A 83 11.05 3.29 2.58
CA GLN A 83 10.89 2.87 3.96
C GLN A 83 9.47 3.20 4.41
N LEU A 84 8.89 2.31 5.21
CA LEU A 84 7.59 2.51 5.83
C LEU A 84 7.67 2.08 7.29
N ALA A 85 7.18 2.92 8.19
CA ALA A 85 6.90 2.57 9.57
C ALA A 85 5.42 2.78 9.83
N ALA A 86 4.77 1.82 10.50
CA ALA A 86 3.36 1.89 10.81
C ALA A 86 3.09 1.34 12.21
N PHE A 87 2.09 1.90 12.86
CA PHE A 87 1.64 1.52 14.18
C PHE A 87 0.11 1.55 14.24
N ALA A 88 -0.50 0.52 14.81
CA ALA A 88 -1.94 0.40 14.95
C ALA A 88 -2.32 0.01 16.38
N VAL A 89 -3.39 0.63 16.89
CA VAL A 89 -3.94 0.39 18.22
C VAL A 89 -5.42 0.04 18.10
N ARG A 90 -5.82 -1.01 18.80
CA ARG A 90 -7.23 -1.36 18.95
C ARG A 90 -7.88 -0.52 20.04
N LEU A 91 -9.00 0.09 19.67
CA LEU A 91 -9.88 0.84 20.56
C LEU A 91 -11.13 -0.01 20.88
N PRO A 92 -11.94 0.41 21.88
CA PRO A 92 -13.27 -0.17 22.11
C PRO A 92 -14.15 -0.18 20.85
N GLN A 93 -15.26 -0.92 20.90
CA GLN A 93 -16.24 -1.00 19.79
C GLN A 93 -15.68 -1.56 18.46
N ARG A 94 -14.67 -2.44 18.53
CA ARG A 94 -14.02 -3.05 17.34
C ARG A 94 -13.44 -2.05 16.37
N MET A 95 -13.04 -0.91 16.87
CA MET A 95 -12.36 0.12 16.11
C MET A 95 -10.85 -0.04 16.22
N THR A 96 -10.13 0.29 15.15
CA THR A 96 -8.66 0.34 15.13
C THR A 96 -8.23 1.68 14.56
N VAL A 97 -7.26 2.32 15.19
CA VAL A 97 -6.64 3.55 14.72
C VAL A 97 -5.16 3.29 14.51
N GLY A 98 -4.59 3.87 13.46
CA GLY A 98 -3.19 3.73 13.15
C GLY A 98 -2.56 4.97 12.57
N LEU A 99 -1.25 5.03 12.73
CA LEU A 99 -0.38 6.04 12.17
C LEU A 99 0.67 5.34 11.31
N SER A 100 0.92 5.86 10.11
CA SER A 100 2.01 5.38 9.28
C SER A 100 2.78 6.54 8.67
N ALA A 101 4.08 6.30 8.43
CA ALA A 101 4.95 7.21 7.73
C ALA A 101 5.77 6.44 6.69
N ALA A 102 5.80 6.91 5.47
CA ALA A 102 6.57 6.32 4.38
C ALA A 102 7.44 7.38 3.71
N ARG A 103 8.64 6.98 3.31
CA ARG A 103 9.53 7.77 2.48
C ARG A 103 9.99 6.92 1.31
N ALA A 104 10.00 7.52 0.12
CA ALA A 104 10.58 6.89 -1.06
C ALA A 104 11.44 7.90 -1.81
N SER A 105 12.51 7.43 -2.45
CA SER A 105 13.44 8.27 -3.21
C SER A 105 14.09 7.49 -4.34
N ILE A 106 14.48 8.19 -5.40
CA ILE A 106 15.42 7.70 -6.42
C ILE A 106 16.74 8.42 -6.24
N ASN A 107 17.82 7.68 -6.30
CA ASN A 107 19.18 8.18 -6.27
C ASN A 107 19.82 8.05 -7.66
N GLY A 108 20.83 8.90 -7.94
CA GLY A 108 21.62 8.80 -9.15
C GLY A 108 20.95 9.33 -10.42
N ILE A 109 19.96 10.23 -10.30
CA ILE A 109 19.42 10.96 -11.44
C ILE A 109 20.45 12.02 -11.85
N GLY A 110 21.28 11.70 -12.83
CA GLY A 110 22.33 12.61 -13.30
C GLY A 110 21.75 13.86 -13.96
N ARG A 111 22.30 15.03 -13.61
CA ARG A 111 22.00 16.28 -14.31
C ARG A 111 22.87 16.37 -15.56
N THR A 112 22.23 16.54 -16.71
CA THR A 112 22.93 16.78 -17.99
C THR A 112 22.59 18.16 -18.51
N SER A 113 23.52 18.77 -19.27
CA SER A 113 23.28 19.95 -20.09
C SER A 113 23.28 19.56 -21.56
N THR A 114 23.55 20.50 -22.46
CA THR A 114 23.82 20.24 -23.88
C THR A 114 25.06 19.34 -24.12
N ASP A 115 25.95 19.25 -23.13
CA ASP A 115 27.00 18.24 -23.07
C ASP A 115 26.47 16.95 -22.42
N PRO A 116 26.64 15.76 -23.04
CA PRO A 116 26.14 14.50 -22.49
C PRO A 116 26.84 14.05 -21.19
N GLN A 117 27.86 14.76 -20.74
CA GLN A 117 28.52 14.46 -19.46
C GLN A 117 27.69 14.97 -18.26
N PRO A 118 27.56 14.20 -17.17
CA PRO A 118 26.89 14.66 -15.97
C PRO A 118 27.55 15.90 -15.40
N ILE A 119 26.74 16.96 -15.19
CA ILE A 119 27.24 18.21 -14.61
C ILE A 119 26.77 18.32 -13.16
N GLY A 120 27.65 18.12 -12.21
CA GLY A 120 27.42 18.47 -10.83
C GLY A 120 26.64 17.41 -10.03
N ARG A 121 25.81 17.88 -9.10
CA ARG A 121 25.07 17.02 -8.15
C ARG A 121 23.88 16.35 -8.81
N ASP A 122 23.56 15.14 -8.37
CA ASP A 122 22.34 14.44 -8.76
C ASP A 122 21.09 15.27 -8.47
N ILE A 123 20.05 15.06 -9.27
CA ILE A 123 18.74 15.65 -9.06
C ILE A 123 18.06 14.88 -7.92
N PRO A 124 17.79 15.51 -6.77
CA PRO A 124 17.02 14.86 -5.70
C PRO A 124 15.58 14.65 -6.16
N TYR A 125 15.11 13.41 -6.04
CA TYR A 125 13.72 13.04 -6.32
C TYR A 125 13.20 12.16 -5.20
N SER A 126 12.27 12.69 -4.42
CA SER A 126 11.77 11.97 -3.23
C SER A 126 10.33 12.35 -2.88
N THR A 127 9.70 11.47 -2.11
CA THR A 127 8.40 11.73 -1.51
C THR A 127 8.35 11.24 -0.07
N PHE A 128 7.58 11.92 0.75
CA PHE A 128 7.30 11.56 2.14
C PHE A 128 5.80 11.64 2.40
N VAL A 129 5.25 10.62 3.05
CA VAL A 129 3.82 10.50 3.36
C VAL A 129 3.63 10.20 4.83
N VAL A 130 2.70 10.90 5.47
CA VAL A 130 2.18 10.54 6.80
C VAL A 130 0.70 10.29 6.66
N SER A 131 0.20 9.22 7.28
CA SER A 131 -1.21 8.85 7.24
C SER A 131 -1.77 8.56 8.62
N LEU A 132 -2.94 9.10 8.89
CA LEU A 132 -3.78 8.73 10.03
C LEU A 132 -4.95 7.90 9.51
N THR A 133 -5.09 6.68 10.00
CA THR A 133 -6.06 5.70 9.51
C THR A 133 -6.99 5.28 10.63
N GLY A 134 -8.29 5.21 10.33
CA GLY A 134 -9.31 4.64 11.20
C GLY A 134 -10.06 3.52 10.47
N ALA A 135 -10.28 2.39 11.12
CA ALA A 135 -11.10 1.30 10.60
C ALA A 135 -12.03 0.75 11.67
N GLN A 136 -13.21 0.33 11.22
CA GLN A 136 -14.23 -0.26 12.08
C GLN A 136 -14.83 -1.49 11.42
N GLN A 137 -15.04 -2.52 12.22
CA GLN A 137 -15.83 -3.68 11.79
C GLN A 137 -17.32 -3.32 11.81
N SER A 138 -17.88 -3.05 10.63
CA SER A 138 -19.27 -2.63 10.46
C SER A 138 -20.25 -3.79 10.56
N LEU A 139 -19.89 -4.96 10.02
CA LEU A 139 -20.63 -6.21 10.08
C LEU A 139 -19.74 -7.34 10.55
N GLN A 140 -20.28 -8.52 10.82
CA GLN A 140 -19.53 -9.65 11.39
C GLN A 140 -18.22 -9.98 10.63
N HIS A 141 -18.23 -9.80 9.31
CA HIS A 141 -17.10 -10.12 8.43
C HIS A 141 -16.72 -8.98 7.48
N VAL A 142 -17.23 -7.77 7.71
CA VAL A 142 -16.95 -6.60 6.88
C VAL A 142 -16.30 -5.51 7.72
N THR A 143 -15.16 -5.06 7.30
CA THR A 143 -14.43 -3.93 7.87
C THR A 143 -14.40 -2.80 6.85
N SER A 144 -14.71 -1.59 7.27
CA SER A 144 -14.51 -0.36 6.50
C SER A 144 -13.44 0.50 7.16
N GLY A 145 -12.72 1.27 6.37
CA GLY A 145 -11.67 2.15 6.86
C GLY A 145 -11.54 3.40 6.03
N VAL A 146 -11.01 4.44 6.66
CA VAL A 146 -10.65 5.71 6.03
C VAL A 146 -9.27 6.15 6.49
N SER A 147 -8.56 6.86 5.63
CA SER A 147 -7.23 7.40 5.91
C SER A 147 -7.14 8.83 5.44
N VAL A 148 -6.62 9.72 6.28
CA VAL A 148 -6.20 11.06 5.87
C VAL A 148 -4.70 11.02 5.70
N ARG A 149 -4.19 11.51 4.57
CA ARG A 149 -2.77 11.53 4.24
C ARG A 149 -2.29 12.94 4.01
N TYR A 150 -1.09 13.21 4.48
CA TYR A 150 -0.30 14.36 4.09
C TYR A 150 0.92 13.88 3.34
N ARG A 151 1.10 14.33 2.10
CA ARG A 151 2.23 13.97 1.23
C ARG A 151 3.04 15.20 0.87
N THR A 152 4.35 15.08 0.94
CA THR A 152 5.30 16.04 0.37
C THR A 152 6.13 15.35 -0.68
N GLY A 153 6.43 16.04 -1.77
CA GLY A 153 7.33 15.57 -2.80
C GLY A 153 8.36 16.64 -3.14
N GLU A 154 9.54 16.19 -3.53
CA GLU A 154 10.66 17.03 -3.90
C GLU A 154 11.28 16.56 -5.21
N VAL A 155 11.49 17.50 -6.11
CA VAL A 155 12.28 17.32 -7.35
C VAL A 155 13.13 18.55 -7.57
N ASP A 156 14.44 18.36 -7.69
CA ASP A 156 15.41 19.43 -8.00
C ASP A 156 15.28 20.70 -7.11
N GLY A 157 15.08 20.49 -5.80
CA GLY A 157 14.87 21.57 -4.82
C GLY A 157 13.48 22.18 -4.79
N LEU A 158 12.59 21.82 -5.73
CA LEU A 158 11.18 22.22 -5.69
C LEU A 158 10.42 21.27 -4.79
N ARG A 159 9.89 21.78 -3.69
CA ARG A 159 9.07 21.02 -2.72
C ARG A 159 7.62 21.42 -2.79
N ARG A 160 6.74 20.43 -2.81
CA ARG A 160 5.28 20.59 -2.82
C ARG A 160 4.62 19.63 -1.87
N SER A 161 3.41 19.96 -1.46
CA SER A 161 2.64 19.11 -0.56
C SER A 161 1.17 19.07 -0.95
N THR A 162 0.50 17.99 -0.57
CA THR A 162 -0.93 17.77 -0.78
C THR A 162 -1.52 16.96 0.36
N PHE A 163 -2.84 17.04 0.49
CA PHE A 163 -3.63 16.15 1.33
C PHE A 163 -4.41 15.17 0.47
N GLY A 164 -4.53 13.94 0.93
CA GLY A 164 -5.34 12.90 0.32
C GLY A 164 -6.28 12.26 1.34
N LEU A 165 -7.35 11.69 0.83
CA LEU A 165 -8.32 10.90 1.59
C LEU A 165 -8.44 9.54 0.92
N ASP A 166 -8.23 8.46 1.66
CA ASP A 166 -8.43 7.11 1.13
C ASP A 166 -9.57 6.42 1.84
N GLY A 167 -10.25 5.57 1.10
CA GLY A 167 -11.28 4.68 1.61
C GLY A 167 -10.93 3.22 1.34
N GLY A 168 -11.46 2.33 2.15
CA GLY A 168 -11.31 0.90 1.92
C GLY A 168 -12.39 0.07 2.58
N VAL A 169 -12.66 -1.07 1.97
CA VAL A 169 -13.55 -2.10 2.51
C VAL A 169 -12.87 -3.45 2.34
N LEU A 170 -12.95 -4.28 3.36
CA LEU A 170 -12.49 -5.65 3.36
C LEU A 170 -13.60 -6.55 3.91
N ALA A 171 -14.05 -7.48 3.09
CA ALA A 171 -15.00 -8.52 3.49
C ALA A 171 -14.30 -9.89 3.52
N GLU A 172 -14.51 -10.63 4.61
CA GLU A 172 -13.95 -11.97 4.85
C GLU A 172 -15.08 -12.99 5.03
N ARG A 173 -14.85 -14.23 4.67
CA ARG A 173 -15.84 -15.33 4.79
C ARG A 173 -17.15 -15.03 4.06
N ILE A 174 -17.07 -14.74 2.78
CA ILE A 174 -18.19 -14.34 1.95
C ILE A 174 -19.04 -15.57 1.61
N LEU A 175 -20.37 -15.47 1.80
CA LEU A 175 -21.34 -16.50 1.48
C LEU A 175 -21.03 -17.90 2.08
N GLY A 176 -20.41 -17.94 3.26
CA GLY A 176 -20.02 -19.20 3.89
C GLY A 176 -18.72 -19.82 3.38
N TYR A 177 -18.14 -19.25 2.32
CA TYR A 177 -16.83 -19.65 1.82
C TYR A 177 -15.73 -18.89 2.52
N ASP A 178 -14.55 -19.52 2.66
CA ASP A 178 -13.35 -18.82 3.12
C ASP A 178 -12.75 -18.02 1.94
N ALA A 179 -13.48 -17.00 1.55
CA ALA A 179 -13.09 -16.05 0.52
C ALA A 179 -12.95 -14.64 1.13
N ARG A 180 -12.07 -13.83 0.54
CA ARG A 180 -11.90 -12.41 0.89
C ARG A 180 -12.13 -11.57 -0.35
N VAL A 181 -12.77 -10.43 -0.17
CA VAL A 181 -12.88 -9.37 -1.19
C VAL A 181 -12.47 -8.07 -0.56
N GLY A 182 -11.63 -7.32 -1.24
CA GLY A 182 -11.19 -6.01 -0.82
C GLY A 182 -11.32 -4.99 -1.95
N VAL A 183 -11.66 -3.76 -1.57
CA VAL A 183 -11.57 -2.59 -2.44
C VAL A 183 -10.93 -1.45 -1.67
N SER A 184 -10.09 -0.65 -2.34
CA SER A 184 -9.47 0.50 -1.72
C SER A 184 -9.17 1.59 -2.74
N SER A 185 -9.21 2.84 -2.30
CA SER A 185 -8.58 3.97 -2.98
C SER A 185 -7.23 4.25 -2.32
N PHE A 186 -6.30 4.79 -3.10
CA PHE A 186 -4.97 5.16 -2.63
C PHE A 186 -4.58 6.51 -3.23
N MET A 187 -4.23 7.47 -2.38
CA MET A 187 -3.84 8.83 -2.75
C MET A 187 -4.94 9.61 -3.49
N TRP A 188 -6.21 9.36 -3.15
CA TRP A 188 -7.29 10.15 -3.69
C TRP A 188 -7.32 11.55 -3.08
N GLY A 189 -7.26 12.58 -3.91
CA GLY A 189 -7.28 13.99 -3.51
C GLY A 189 -8.56 14.68 -3.95
N PRO A 190 -9.65 14.70 -3.16
CA PRO A 190 -10.87 15.38 -3.53
C PRO A 190 -10.62 16.89 -3.66
N GLY A 191 -10.85 17.44 -4.84
CA GLY A 191 -10.69 18.88 -5.13
C GLY A 191 -9.29 19.31 -5.58
N ALA A 192 -8.37 18.39 -5.77
CA ALA A 192 -7.00 18.70 -6.23
C ALA A 192 -6.90 18.92 -7.76
N GLY A 193 -7.99 19.01 -8.51
CA GLY A 193 -7.95 19.13 -9.98
C GLY A 193 -7.17 17.97 -10.61
N ASP A 194 -6.57 18.15 -11.77
CA ASP A 194 -5.74 17.15 -12.48
C ASP A 194 -4.39 16.84 -11.78
N SER A 195 -4.25 17.16 -10.49
CA SER A 195 -2.93 17.23 -9.86
C SER A 195 -2.39 15.92 -9.32
N ASP A 196 -3.24 14.97 -8.93
CA ASP A 196 -2.81 13.70 -8.39
C ASP A 196 -3.74 12.57 -8.87
N ASP A 197 -3.20 11.66 -9.66
CA ASP A 197 -3.92 10.48 -10.16
C ASP A 197 -4.20 9.53 -8.99
N ALA A 198 -5.46 9.33 -8.64
CA ALA A 198 -5.83 8.35 -7.64
C ALA A 198 -5.64 6.93 -8.18
N SER A 199 -5.24 5.99 -7.36
CA SER A 199 -5.33 4.59 -7.72
C SER A 199 -6.46 3.89 -6.96
N PHE A 200 -7.17 3.01 -7.66
CA PHE A 200 -8.25 2.21 -7.12
C PHE A 200 -7.90 0.74 -7.28
N SER A 201 -8.00 -0.01 -6.21
CA SER A 201 -7.66 -1.43 -6.19
C SER A 201 -8.87 -2.26 -5.78
N GLY A 202 -9.15 -3.30 -6.57
CA GLY A 202 -10.09 -4.34 -6.22
C GLY A 202 -9.38 -5.70 -6.23
N ALA A 203 -9.67 -6.57 -5.26
CA ALA A 203 -9.09 -7.89 -5.22
C ALA A 203 -10.02 -8.89 -4.55
N PHE A 204 -9.87 -10.15 -4.97
CA PHE A 204 -10.49 -11.27 -4.28
C PHE A 204 -9.52 -12.42 -4.16
N ASP A 205 -9.66 -13.23 -3.13
CA ASP A 205 -9.03 -14.54 -3.02
C ASP A 205 -9.95 -15.55 -2.34
N ALA A 206 -9.72 -16.82 -2.64
CA ALA A 206 -10.43 -17.91 -2.00
C ALA A 206 -9.45 -19.00 -1.56
N ARG A 207 -9.78 -19.67 -0.46
CA ARG A 207 -9.05 -20.83 -0.01
C ARG A 207 -9.39 -22.02 -0.90
N VAL A 208 -8.35 -22.66 -1.44
CA VAL A 208 -8.48 -23.83 -2.32
C VAL A 208 -8.02 -25.13 -1.67
N VAL A 209 -7.13 -25.04 -0.65
CA VAL A 209 -6.59 -26.20 0.07
C VAL A 209 -6.53 -25.92 1.56
N GLY A 210 -6.83 -26.95 2.35
CA GLY A 210 -6.61 -27.05 3.79
C GLY A 210 -7.67 -26.36 4.65
N PRO A 211 -8.46 -27.11 5.42
CA PRO A 211 -9.36 -26.53 6.42
C PRO A 211 -8.60 -26.01 7.65
N ASP A 212 -7.34 -26.43 7.84
CA ASP A 212 -6.59 -26.24 9.06
C ASP A 212 -5.87 -24.88 9.11
N SER A 213 -5.73 -24.35 10.32
CA SER A 213 -4.89 -23.19 10.59
C SER A 213 -3.40 -23.41 10.27
N ILE A 214 -2.98 -24.67 10.09
CA ILE A 214 -1.59 -25.08 9.87
C ILE A 214 -1.23 -25.12 8.39
N ARG A 215 -2.17 -25.56 7.53
CA ARG A 215 -1.95 -25.72 6.08
C ARG A 215 -3.07 -25.01 5.32
N GLN A 216 -2.74 -23.98 4.60
CA GLN A 216 -3.70 -23.23 3.80
C GLN A 216 -3.05 -22.85 2.48
N ALA A 217 -3.82 -22.96 1.39
CA ALA A 217 -3.46 -22.34 0.12
C ALA A 217 -4.66 -21.55 -0.39
N ARG A 218 -4.39 -20.38 -0.91
CA ARG A 218 -5.37 -19.45 -1.48
C ARG A 218 -4.92 -19.05 -2.88
N VAL A 219 -5.88 -18.82 -3.75
CA VAL A 219 -5.66 -18.29 -5.10
C VAL A 219 -6.51 -17.04 -5.23
N GLY A 220 -5.99 -16.04 -5.87
CA GLY A 220 -6.69 -14.77 -5.98
C GLY A 220 -6.27 -13.97 -7.21
N TYR A 221 -7.05 -12.93 -7.44
CA TYR A 221 -6.85 -11.97 -8.51
C TYR A 221 -7.06 -10.56 -7.98
N SER A 222 -6.28 -9.63 -8.51
CA SER A 222 -6.39 -8.21 -8.19
C SER A 222 -6.34 -7.40 -9.46
N TYR A 223 -7.09 -6.33 -9.47
CA TYR A 223 -7.05 -5.29 -10.47
C TYR A 223 -6.81 -3.95 -9.79
N THR A 224 -5.79 -3.24 -10.24
CA THR A 224 -5.49 -1.88 -9.80
C THR A 224 -5.55 -0.96 -11.00
N PHE A 225 -6.29 0.10 -10.88
CA PHE A 225 -6.46 1.13 -11.90
C PHE A 225 -5.93 2.45 -11.35
N GLU A 226 -5.17 3.18 -12.17
CA GLU A 226 -4.72 4.54 -11.88
C GLU A 226 -5.36 5.49 -12.87
N ASP A 227 -5.92 6.57 -12.36
CA ASP A 227 -6.63 7.54 -13.17
C ASP A 227 -5.73 8.05 -14.30
N GLY A 228 -6.19 7.82 -15.54
CA GLY A 228 -5.59 8.31 -16.77
C GLY A 228 -4.33 7.61 -17.29
N SER A 229 -3.71 6.65 -16.60
CA SER A 229 -2.38 6.22 -17.02
C SER A 229 -2.09 4.73 -16.99
N SER A 230 -2.51 3.98 -16.00
CA SER A 230 -2.11 2.58 -15.91
C SER A 230 -3.16 1.66 -15.31
N ALA A 231 -3.07 0.38 -15.70
CA ALA A 231 -3.86 -0.69 -15.13
C ALA A 231 -2.96 -1.89 -14.86
N THR A 232 -3.09 -2.47 -13.67
CA THR A 232 -2.34 -3.66 -13.27
C THR A 232 -3.28 -4.81 -12.95
N HIS A 233 -3.12 -5.92 -13.66
CA HIS A 233 -3.74 -7.20 -13.38
C HIS A 233 -2.75 -8.06 -12.60
N TYR A 234 -3.16 -8.64 -11.48
CA TYR A 234 -2.30 -9.47 -10.65
C TYR A 234 -2.99 -10.78 -10.30
N LEU A 235 -2.48 -11.88 -10.83
CA LEU A 235 -2.89 -13.24 -10.47
C LEU A 235 -1.90 -13.78 -9.45
N PHE A 236 -2.38 -14.27 -8.30
CA PHE A 236 -1.51 -14.69 -7.22
C PHE A 236 -1.99 -15.93 -6.49
N THR A 237 -1.05 -16.60 -5.87
CA THR A 237 -1.29 -17.64 -4.87
C THR A 237 -0.57 -17.31 -3.58
N SER A 238 -1.16 -17.72 -2.48
CA SER A 238 -0.55 -17.61 -1.16
C SER A 238 -0.70 -18.93 -0.42
N GLY A 239 0.36 -19.36 0.25
CA GLY A 239 0.38 -20.57 1.05
C GLY A 239 0.85 -20.27 2.47
N ARG A 240 0.29 -21.03 3.43
CA ARG A 240 0.77 -21.05 4.80
C ARG A 240 0.99 -22.49 5.23
N TYR A 241 2.17 -22.75 5.76
CA TYR A 241 2.53 -24.02 6.34
C TYR A 241 3.18 -23.80 7.71
N SER A 242 2.47 -24.15 8.79
CA SER A 242 2.92 -23.88 10.16
C SER A 242 3.26 -22.39 10.36
N ARG A 243 4.52 -22.07 10.56
CA ARG A 243 5.05 -20.72 10.72
C ARG A 243 5.46 -20.03 9.41
N TRP A 244 5.52 -20.78 8.32
CA TRP A 244 5.97 -20.29 7.02
C TRP A 244 4.80 -19.70 6.22
N ILE A 245 5.06 -18.64 5.51
CA ILE A 245 4.13 -17.97 4.60
C ILE A 245 4.86 -17.84 3.27
N GLY A 246 4.31 -18.41 2.21
CA GLY A 246 4.81 -18.26 0.85
C GLY A 246 3.80 -17.55 -0.02
N ARG A 247 4.25 -16.71 -0.95
CA ARG A 247 3.41 -16.06 -1.96
C ARG A 247 4.13 -16.03 -3.28
N ALA A 248 3.36 -16.20 -4.36
CA ALA A 248 3.85 -16.08 -5.72
C ALA A 248 2.73 -15.51 -6.59
N GLY A 249 3.09 -14.74 -7.59
CA GLY A 249 2.11 -14.23 -8.54
C GLY A 249 2.74 -13.51 -9.71
N ILE A 250 1.93 -13.28 -10.74
CA ILE A 250 2.31 -12.60 -11.97
C ILE A 250 1.46 -11.34 -12.06
N ALA A 251 2.12 -10.19 -12.16
CA ALA A 251 1.51 -8.91 -12.40
C ALA A 251 1.73 -8.50 -13.86
N ARG A 252 0.67 -8.03 -14.52
CA ARG A 252 0.76 -7.41 -15.85
C ARG A 252 0.26 -5.98 -15.73
N THR A 253 1.16 -5.04 -15.92
CA THR A 253 0.87 -3.62 -15.93
C THR A 253 0.82 -3.09 -17.34
N THR A 254 -0.21 -2.35 -17.70
CA THR A 254 -0.31 -1.63 -18.98
C THR A 254 -0.29 -0.14 -18.65
N ALA A 255 0.70 0.57 -19.18
CA ALA A 255 0.86 2.01 -19.01
C ALA A 255 1.21 2.64 -20.37
N PHE A 256 0.53 3.71 -20.76
CA PHE A 256 0.78 4.45 -22.02
C PHE A 256 0.85 3.54 -23.26
N GLY A 257 0.02 2.48 -23.32
CA GLY A 257 0.00 1.53 -24.44
C GLY A 257 1.11 0.48 -24.43
N HIS A 258 2.00 0.51 -23.45
CA HIS A 258 3.04 -0.50 -23.25
C HIS A 258 2.66 -1.43 -22.10
N GLY A 259 2.88 -2.74 -22.31
CA GLY A 259 2.64 -3.77 -21.31
C GLY A 259 3.94 -4.27 -20.70
N ASP A 260 4.02 -4.31 -19.39
CA ASP A 260 5.11 -4.97 -18.67
C ASP A 260 4.57 -6.10 -17.80
N THR A 261 5.37 -7.16 -17.64
CA THR A 261 5.02 -8.32 -16.83
C THR A 261 6.07 -8.52 -15.75
N ALA A 262 5.61 -8.64 -14.49
CA ALA A 262 6.49 -8.85 -13.36
C ALA A 262 6.12 -10.12 -12.60
N LEU A 263 7.14 -10.87 -12.17
CA LEU A 263 7.01 -11.98 -11.24
C LEU A 263 7.20 -11.45 -9.82
N ARG A 264 6.25 -11.77 -8.92
CA ARG A 264 6.31 -11.42 -7.51
C ARG A 264 6.43 -12.67 -6.67
N LEU A 265 7.45 -12.74 -5.84
CA LEU A 265 7.68 -13.83 -4.91
C LEU A 265 7.85 -13.27 -3.50
N ALA A 266 7.31 -13.96 -2.49
CA ALA A 266 7.56 -13.60 -1.10
C ALA A 266 7.64 -14.83 -0.20
N LEU A 267 8.49 -14.71 0.81
CA LEU A 267 8.63 -15.69 1.88
C LEU A 267 8.59 -14.97 3.22
N GLY A 268 7.78 -15.48 4.14
CA GLY A 268 7.68 -14.95 5.49
C GLY A 268 7.76 -16.06 6.54
N VAL A 269 8.21 -15.70 7.73
CA VAL A 269 8.27 -16.58 8.89
C VAL A 269 7.61 -15.87 10.07
N ARG A 270 6.67 -16.57 10.71
CA ARG A 270 6.07 -16.12 11.97
C ARG A 270 6.74 -16.82 13.13
N TYR A 271 7.28 -16.06 14.06
CA TYR A 271 7.85 -16.58 15.30
C TYR A 271 7.26 -15.83 16.49
N ALA A 272 6.55 -16.56 17.36
CA ALA A 272 5.78 -15.96 18.47
C ALA A 272 4.87 -14.82 17.99
N ARG A 273 5.20 -13.60 18.37
CA ARG A 273 4.47 -12.36 18.04
C ARG A 273 5.07 -11.60 16.84
N TYR A 274 6.17 -12.06 16.28
CA TYR A 274 6.86 -11.40 15.19
C TYR A 274 6.63 -12.11 13.86
N THR A 275 6.59 -11.35 12.81
CA THR A 275 6.62 -11.84 11.42
C THR A 275 7.74 -11.12 10.69
N VAL A 276 8.63 -11.88 10.08
CA VAL A 276 9.69 -11.38 9.21
C VAL A 276 9.39 -11.88 7.81
N GLY A 277 9.50 -11.02 6.84
CA GLY A 277 9.24 -11.37 5.45
C GLY A 277 10.20 -10.70 4.48
N LEU A 278 10.46 -11.39 3.38
CA LEU A 278 11.22 -10.90 2.24
C LEU A 278 10.37 -11.10 1.00
N SER A 279 10.31 -10.12 0.11
CA SER A 279 9.75 -10.27 -1.22
C SER A 279 10.70 -9.77 -2.30
N ARG A 280 10.56 -10.34 -3.49
CA ARG A 280 11.25 -9.96 -4.71
C ARG A 280 10.22 -9.76 -5.81
N GLU A 281 10.34 -8.66 -6.53
CA GLU A 281 9.62 -8.40 -7.77
C GLU A 281 10.63 -8.29 -8.90
N GLU A 282 10.40 -8.99 -9.98
CA GLU A 282 11.26 -9.04 -11.16
C GLU A 282 10.44 -8.73 -12.40
N SER A 283 10.75 -7.63 -13.07
CA SER A 283 10.10 -7.21 -14.31
C SER A 283 10.73 -7.91 -15.50
N ALA A 284 9.91 -8.35 -16.45
CA ALA A 284 10.36 -8.89 -17.73
C ALA A 284 10.96 -7.81 -18.66
N GLY A 285 10.69 -6.53 -18.38
CA GLY A 285 11.22 -5.39 -19.14
C GLY A 285 12.70 -5.07 -18.90
N GLY A 286 13.42 -5.92 -18.14
CA GLY A 286 14.87 -5.76 -17.92
C GLY A 286 15.24 -4.72 -16.86
N PHE A 287 14.28 -4.25 -16.07
CA PHE A 287 14.57 -3.45 -14.89
C PHE A 287 15.14 -4.32 -13.77
N ASP A 288 15.98 -3.72 -12.95
CA ASP A 288 16.55 -4.40 -11.79
C ASP A 288 15.47 -4.88 -10.83
N PRO A 289 15.66 -6.07 -10.23
CA PRO A 289 14.68 -6.61 -9.30
C PRO A 289 14.54 -5.72 -8.05
N THR A 290 13.30 -5.57 -7.60
CA THR A 290 12.97 -4.86 -6.38
C THR A 290 12.86 -5.84 -5.22
N TYR A 291 13.54 -5.55 -4.14
CA TYR A 291 13.51 -6.33 -2.91
C TYR A 291 12.78 -5.56 -1.82
N GLN A 292 11.99 -6.27 -1.04
CA GLN A 292 11.29 -5.69 0.11
C GLN A 292 11.48 -6.57 1.34
N PHE A 293 11.89 -5.97 2.44
CA PHE A 293 11.98 -6.59 3.75
C PHE A 293 10.90 -6.03 4.66
N VAL A 294 10.22 -6.90 5.40
CA VAL A 294 9.16 -6.53 6.34
C VAL A 294 9.41 -7.16 7.69
N LEU A 295 9.31 -6.35 8.74
CA LEU A 295 9.26 -6.78 10.13
C LEU A 295 7.95 -6.28 10.75
N SER A 296 7.14 -7.18 11.30
CA SER A 296 5.92 -6.84 12.01
C SER A 296 5.86 -7.52 13.36
N GLY A 297 5.36 -6.82 14.38
CA GLY A 297 5.16 -7.33 15.72
C GLY A 297 3.74 -7.09 16.21
N VAL A 298 3.11 -8.10 16.83
CA VAL A 298 1.74 -8.08 17.38
C VAL A 298 1.80 -8.22 18.89
N PHE A 299 1.13 -7.34 19.62
CA PHE A 299 1.18 -7.32 21.07
C PHE A 299 -0.24 -7.31 21.65
N ARG A 300 -0.40 -7.95 22.82
CA ARG A 300 -1.65 -8.10 23.57
C ARG A 300 -1.82 -6.99 24.61
#